data_ff0d054432ca16015f8f72e7f53e3c8d
#
_entry.id   ff0d054432ca16015f8f72e7f53e3c8d
#
_cell.length_a   1.000
_cell.length_b   1.000
_cell.length_c   1.000
_cell.angle_alpha   90.00
_cell.angle_beta   90.00
_cell.angle_gamma   90.00
#
_symmetry.space_group_name_H-M   'P 1'
#
loop_
_entity.id
_entity.type
_entity.pdbx_description
1 polymer ?
#
loop_
_entity_poly.entity_id
_entity_poly.type
_entity_poly.pdbx_seq_one_letter_code
_entity_poly.pdbx_strand_id
1 'polypeptide(L)'
;MDLTKDILMIHSWVTQPYAKFWGLQNETKTTVKSTYQRIIQSCDVYIGYSKKGPILLLEVYNPANEAVGKHYPVRADDAGMHLLMAPPKQRKSGYTWQIFKFVMDFLFSSTKINRIVVEPDSQNYKIHALNQRAGFLVEKQIRLPEKSALLCFCTRNDYYQNISATRCNAI
;
A
#
# COMPACT_ATOMS: atom_id res chain seq x y z
N MET A 1 12.35 -9.02 -0.44
CA MET A 1 12.66 -8.64 -1.84
C MET A 1 14.15 -8.78 -2.10
N ASP A 2 14.55 -9.30 -3.27
CA ASP A 2 15.95 -9.40 -3.74
C ASP A 2 16.11 -8.48 -4.98
N LEU A 3 16.76 -7.33 -4.80
CA LEU A 3 16.92 -6.35 -5.88
C LEU A 3 17.64 -6.90 -7.13
N THR A 4 18.54 -7.86 -6.96
CA THR A 4 19.27 -8.43 -8.08
C THR A 4 18.35 -9.24 -9.00
N LYS A 5 17.40 -9.98 -8.41
CA LYS A 5 16.44 -10.83 -9.12
C LYS A 5 15.19 -10.09 -9.54
N ASP A 6 14.71 -9.18 -8.67
CA ASP A 6 13.36 -8.63 -8.78
C ASP A 6 13.29 -7.31 -9.56
N ILE A 7 14.43 -6.62 -9.77
CA ILE A 7 14.44 -5.26 -10.31
C ILE A 7 13.81 -5.14 -11.70
N LEU A 8 13.97 -6.12 -12.58
CA LEU A 8 13.37 -6.09 -13.91
C LEU A 8 11.84 -6.13 -13.84
N MET A 9 11.32 -6.97 -12.94
CA MET A 9 9.89 -7.08 -12.71
C MET A 9 9.34 -5.81 -12.05
N ILE A 10 9.99 -5.31 -11.00
CA ILE A 10 9.57 -4.07 -10.32
C ILE A 10 9.55 -2.92 -11.32
N HIS A 11 10.62 -2.72 -12.09
CA HIS A 11 10.67 -1.70 -13.13
C HIS A 11 9.50 -1.84 -14.10
N SER A 12 9.22 -3.06 -14.59
CA SER A 12 8.10 -3.31 -15.50
C SER A 12 6.71 -3.00 -14.92
N TRP A 13 6.58 -2.88 -13.59
CA TRP A 13 5.33 -2.53 -12.93
C TRP A 13 5.23 -1.05 -12.62
N VAL A 14 6.25 -0.49 -11.95
CA VAL A 14 6.19 0.87 -11.40
C VAL A 14 6.25 1.96 -12.47
N THR A 15 6.76 1.64 -13.67
CA THR A 15 6.88 2.60 -14.77
C THR A 15 5.67 2.66 -15.69
N GLN A 16 4.68 1.78 -15.51
CA GLN A 16 3.49 1.71 -16.36
C GLN A 16 2.46 2.82 -16.04
N PRO A 17 1.63 3.22 -17.00
CA PRO A 17 0.61 4.25 -16.80
C PRO A 17 -0.39 3.95 -15.68
N TYR A 18 -0.70 2.66 -15.40
CA TYR A 18 -1.60 2.30 -14.31
C TYR A 18 -1.01 2.61 -12.92
N ALA A 19 0.32 2.66 -12.82
CA ALA A 19 1.06 2.96 -11.59
C ALA A 19 1.41 4.45 -11.44
N LYS A 20 0.70 5.36 -12.13
CA LYS A 20 1.00 6.80 -12.14
C LYS A 20 1.13 7.43 -10.75
N PHE A 21 0.41 6.92 -9.75
CA PHE A 21 0.47 7.39 -8.36
C PHE A 21 1.63 6.78 -7.55
N TRP A 22 2.43 5.90 -8.16
CA TRP A 22 3.63 5.34 -7.53
C TRP A 22 4.84 6.28 -7.62
N GLY A 23 4.78 7.26 -8.53
CA GLY A 23 5.81 8.30 -8.68
C GLY A 23 7.05 7.89 -9.48
N LEU A 24 7.05 6.71 -10.13
CA LEU A 24 8.17 6.20 -10.93
C LEU A 24 7.81 5.97 -12.42
N GLN A 25 6.72 6.61 -12.89
CA GLN A 25 6.28 6.46 -14.26
C GLN A 25 7.36 6.97 -15.23
N ASN A 26 7.65 6.20 -16.27
CA ASN A 26 8.66 6.48 -17.30
C ASN A 26 10.12 6.55 -16.79
N GLU A 27 10.40 6.20 -15.55
CA GLU A 27 11.75 6.19 -15.01
C GLU A 27 12.61 5.05 -15.61
N THR A 28 13.92 5.30 -15.70
CA THR A 28 14.86 4.27 -16.17
C THR A 28 15.03 3.14 -15.14
N LYS A 29 15.47 1.97 -15.60
CA LYS A 29 15.81 0.86 -14.71
C LYS A 29 16.86 1.27 -13.67
N THR A 30 17.83 2.08 -14.05
CA THR A 30 18.87 2.58 -13.13
C THR A 30 18.26 3.44 -12.05
N THR A 31 17.37 4.38 -12.41
CA THR A 31 16.65 5.22 -11.43
C THR A 31 15.80 4.38 -10.49
N VAL A 32 15.00 3.45 -11.02
CA VAL A 32 14.18 2.54 -10.19
C VAL A 32 15.06 1.73 -9.24
N LYS A 33 16.19 1.18 -9.73
CA LYS A 33 17.12 0.42 -8.89
C LYS A 33 17.70 1.27 -7.77
N SER A 34 18.19 2.47 -8.05
CA SER A 34 18.75 3.37 -7.03
C SER A 34 17.69 3.83 -6.02
N THR A 35 16.46 4.05 -6.47
CA THR A 35 15.33 4.36 -5.60
C THR A 35 15.07 3.22 -4.61
N TYR A 36 14.95 1.98 -5.10
CA TYR A 36 14.73 0.82 -4.22
C TYR A 36 15.92 0.48 -3.32
N GLN A 37 17.15 0.78 -3.75
CA GLN A 37 18.33 0.68 -2.87
C GLN A 37 18.23 1.59 -1.65
N ARG A 38 17.55 2.74 -1.76
CA ARG A 38 17.27 3.64 -0.62
C ARG A 38 16.07 3.16 0.18
N ILE A 39 14.97 2.80 -0.49
CA ILE A 39 13.74 2.36 0.17
C ILE A 39 13.99 1.18 1.12
N ILE A 40 14.76 0.18 0.69
CA ILE A 40 15.05 -1.00 1.53
C ILE A 40 15.92 -0.73 2.77
N GLN A 41 16.46 0.50 2.93
CA GLN A 41 17.19 0.88 4.14
C GLN A 41 16.24 1.26 5.29
N SER A 42 15.01 1.70 4.97
CA SER A 42 14.03 2.19 5.96
C SER A 42 12.67 1.49 5.88
N CYS A 43 12.44 0.69 4.85
CA CYS A 43 11.18 0.00 4.61
C CYS A 43 11.38 -1.50 4.42
N ASP A 44 10.46 -2.30 4.96
CA ASP A 44 10.33 -3.70 4.59
C ASP A 44 9.59 -3.82 3.27
N VAL A 45 10.26 -4.36 2.24
CA VAL A 45 9.67 -4.51 0.90
C VAL A 45 9.39 -5.97 0.60
N TYR A 46 8.12 -6.27 0.30
CA TYR A 46 7.62 -7.61 0.02
C TYR A 46 7.11 -7.74 -1.41
N ILE A 47 7.32 -8.89 -2.02
CA ILE A 47 6.66 -9.31 -3.25
C ILE A 47 5.73 -10.46 -2.90
N GLY A 48 4.44 -10.25 -3.11
CA GLY A 48 3.44 -11.30 -2.91
C GLY A 48 3.31 -12.18 -4.13
N TYR A 49 3.20 -13.48 -3.92
CA TYR A 49 3.08 -14.48 -4.98
C TYR A 49 1.76 -15.24 -4.89
N SER A 50 1.20 -15.55 -6.05
CA SER A 50 0.17 -16.56 -6.22
C SER A 50 0.78 -17.81 -6.86
N LYS A 51 -0.01 -18.89 -7.01
CA LYS A 51 0.40 -20.07 -7.81
C LYS A 51 0.77 -19.73 -9.26
N LYS A 52 0.34 -18.55 -9.77
CA LYS A 52 0.57 -18.11 -11.16
C LYS A 52 1.70 -17.09 -11.30
N GLY A 53 2.41 -16.79 -10.23
CA GLY A 53 3.51 -15.83 -10.18
C GLY A 53 3.25 -14.64 -9.27
N PRO A 54 4.12 -13.61 -9.35
CA PRO A 54 4.05 -12.42 -8.50
C PRO A 54 2.80 -11.60 -8.81
N ILE A 55 2.16 -11.05 -7.76
CA ILE A 55 0.86 -10.36 -7.85
C ILE A 55 0.82 -9.00 -7.17
N LEU A 56 1.77 -8.70 -6.29
CA LEU A 56 1.81 -7.42 -5.58
C LEU A 56 3.23 -7.05 -5.15
N LEU A 57 3.44 -5.77 -4.99
CA LEU A 57 4.58 -5.14 -4.34
C LEU A 57 4.03 -4.36 -3.15
N LEU A 58 4.55 -4.62 -1.96
CA LEU A 58 4.15 -4.00 -0.70
C LEU A 58 5.38 -3.40 -0.02
N GLU A 59 5.31 -2.14 0.32
CA GLU A 59 6.27 -1.44 1.16
C GLU A 59 5.63 -1.19 2.52
N VAL A 60 6.30 -1.58 3.60
CA VAL A 60 5.86 -1.36 4.98
C VAL A 60 6.92 -0.53 5.67
N TYR A 61 6.52 0.59 6.26
CA TYR A 61 7.45 1.56 6.83
C TYR A 61 6.98 2.07 8.20
N ASN A 62 7.91 2.61 8.96
CA ASN A 62 7.60 3.37 10.16
C ASN A 62 7.23 4.80 9.77
N PRO A 63 5.99 5.27 9.99
CA PRO A 63 5.58 6.62 9.60
C PRO A 63 6.41 7.74 10.25
N ALA A 64 7.04 7.49 11.38
CA ALA A 64 7.91 8.48 12.05
C ALA A 64 9.13 8.86 11.18
N ASN A 65 9.56 7.97 10.27
CA ASN A 65 10.71 8.19 9.40
C ASN A 65 10.31 8.80 8.04
N GLU A 66 9.02 9.00 7.79
CA GLU A 66 8.49 9.47 6.53
C GLU A 66 7.83 10.85 6.65
N ALA A 67 7.63 11.52 5.52
CA ALA A 67 7.03 12.86 5.48
C ALA A 67 5.63 12.90 6.13
N VAL A 68 4.86 11.83 6.01
CA VAL A 68 3.51 11.70 6.60
C VAL A 68 3.53 11.83 8.13
N GLY A 69 4.59 11.35 8.79
CA GLY A 69 4.72 11.41 10.25
C GLY A 69 4.78 12.83 10.83
N LYS A 70 5.09 13.84 9.99
CA LYS A 70 5.06 15.25 10.40
C LYS A 70 3.65 15.84 10.50
N HIS A 71 2.64 15.10 10.02
CA HIS A 71 1.27 15.60 9.92
C HIS A 71 0.34 15.10 11.02
N TYR A 72 0.81 14.18 11.88
CA TYR A 72 0.02 13.66 13.00
C TYR A 72 0.93 13.09 14.11
N PRO A 73 0.43 12.91 15.34
CA PRO A 73 1.19 12.25 16.41
C PRO A 73 1.33 10.75 16.11
N VAL A 74 2.53 10.34 15.66
CA VAL A 74 2.84 8.94 15.35
C VAL A 74 2.87 8.11 16.63
N ARG A 75 2.28 6.91 16.58
CA ARG A 75 2.28 5.93 17.68
C ARG A 75 3.31 4.83 17.43
N ALA A 76 3.77 4.20 18.48
CA ALA A 76 4.74 3.10 18.38
C ALA A 76 4.18 1.85 17.65
N ASP A 77 2.86 1.69 17.61
CA ASP A 77 2.13 0.61 16.98
C ASP A 77 1.55 0.98 15.59
N ASP A 78 1.99 2.13 15.03
CA ASP A 78 1.67 2.52 13.65
C ASP A 78 2.55 1.80 12.64
N ALA A 79 1.96 1.39 11.53
CA ALA A 79 2.68 0.99 10.33
C ALA A 79 2.12 1.73 9.11
N GLY A 80 3.00 2.30 8.30
CA GLY A 80 2.64 2.83 6.99
C GLY A 80 2.72 1.75 5.93
N MET A 81 1.94 1.85 4.85
CA MET A 81 2.05 0.94 3.72
C MET A 81 1.85 1.62 2.37
N HIS A 82 2.65 1.21 1.38
CA HIS A 82 2.36 1.44 -0.03
C HIS A 82 2.09 0.09 -0.71
N LEU A 83 1.05 0.01 -1.52
CA LEU A 83 0.67 -1.21 -2.21
C LEU A 83 0.50 -0.97 -3.71
N LEU A 84 1.24 -1.72 -4.51
CA LEU A 84 1.06 -1.78 -5.96
C LEU A 84 0.72 -3.21 -6.37
N MET A 85 -0.34 -3.38 -7.14
CA MET A 85 -0.69 -4.67 -7.72
C MET A 85 0.04 -4.86 -9.05
N ALA A 86 0.44 -6.09 -9.35
CA ALA A 86 0.95 -6.45 -10.66
C ALA A 86 -0.07 -6.09 -11.76
N PRO A 87 0.39 -5.71 -12.97
CA PRO A 87 -0.50 -5.46 -14.08
C PRO A 87 -1.36 -6.70 -14.37
N PRO A 88 -2.69 -6.56 -14.44
CA PRO A 88 -3.56 -7.71 -14.60
C PRO A 88 -3.43 -8.27 -16.02
N LYS A 89 -3.13 -9.57 -16.15
CA LYS A 89 -3.20 -10.28 -17.43
C LYS A 89 -4.66 -10.40 -17.92
N GLN A 90 -5.59 -10.54 -16.99
CA GLN A 90 -7.05 -10.55 -17.22
C GLN A 90 -7.73 -9.88 -16.03
N ARG A 91 -8.72 -9.04 -16.32
CA ARG A 91 -9.53 -8.40 -15.27
C ARG A 91 -10.46 -9.44 -14.64
N LYS A 92 -10.38 -9.62 -13.32
CA LYS A 92 -11.32 -10.42 -12.54
C LYS A 92 -12.01 -9.52 -11.53
N SER A 93 -13.33 -9.54 -11.52
CA SER A 93 -14.13 -8.84 -10.51
C SER A 93 -13.74 -9.32 -9.11
N GLY A 94 -13.61 -8.38 -8.16
CA GLY A 94 -13.28 -8.68 -6.77
C GLY A 94 -11.83 -9.07 -6.48
N TYR A 95 -10.99 -9.31 -7.49
CA TYR A 95 -9.62 -9.78 -7.29
C TYR A 95 -8.75 -8.76 -6.54
N THR A 96 -8.85 -7.48 -6.91
CA THR A 96 -8.15 -6.39 -6.21
C THR A 96 -8.50 -6.35 -4.73
N TRP A 97 -9.79 -6.51 -4.41
CA TRP A 97 -10.24 -6.55 -3.03
C TRP A 97 -9.69 -7.76 -2.25
N GLN A 98 -9.64 -8.94 -2.88
CA GLN A 98 -9.09 -10.14 -2.24
C GLN A 98 -7.60 -9.96 -1.89
N ILE A 99 -6.83 -9.36 -2.81
CA ILE A 99 -5.41 -9.06 -2.55
C ILE A 99 -5.27 -8.00 -1.46
N PHE A 100 -6.06 -6.93 -1.51
CA PHE A 100 -6.03 -5.87 -0.49
C PHE A 100 -6.35 -6.43 0.89
N LYS A 101 -7.41 -7.24 0.99
CA LYS A 101 -7.77 -7.94 2.22
C LYS A 101 -6.64 -8.84 2.73
N PHE A 102 -6.01 -9.61 1.86
CA PHE A 102 -4.87 -10.45 2.22
C PHE A 102 -3.71 -9.62 2.80
N VAL A 103 -3.41 -8.45 2.22
CA VAL A 103 -2.37 -7.55 2.74
C VAL A 103 -2.75 -7.01 4.12
N MET A 104 -3.99 -6.59 4.32
CA MET A 104 -4.47 -6.13 5.62
C MET A 104 -4.40 -7.24 6.68
N ASP A 105 -4.85 -8.46 6.34
CA ASP A 105 -4.75 -9.63 7.23
C ASP A 105 -3.28 -9.94 7.56
N PHE A 106 -2.37 -9.86 6.57
CA PHE A 106 -0.94 -10.06 6.75
C PHE A 106 -0.35 -9.03 7.73
N LEU A 107 -0.63 -7.74 7.53
CA LEU A 107 -0.11 -6.68 8.41
C LEU A 107 -0.65 -6.83 9.83
N PHE A 108 -1.95 -7.05 9.98
CA PHE A 108 -2.56 -7.24 11.29
C PHE A 108 -2.30 -8.63 11.92
N SER A 109 -1.64 -9.56 11.23
CA SER A 109 -1.14 -10.78 11.88
C SER A 109 0.00 -10.48 12.86
N SER A 110 0.73 -9.39 12.66
CA SER A 110 1.73 -8.90 13.61
C SER A 110 1.06 -8.24 14.82
N THR A 111 1.32 -8.73 16.03
CA THR A 111 0.84 -8.13 17.27
C THR A 111 1.42 -6.74 17.56
N LYS A 112 2.49 -6.37 16.86
CA LYS A 112 3.14 -5.05 16.99
C LYS A 112 2.40 -3.95 16.22
N ILE A 113 1.54 -4.30 15.25
CA ILE A 113 0.79 -3.34 14.44
C ILE A 113 -0.65 -3.28 14.94
N ASN A 114 -1.08 -2.12 15.42
CA ASN A 114 -2.46 -1.88 15.82
C ASN A 114 -3.18 -0.86 14.95
N ARG A 115 -2.42 0.00 14.23
CA ARG A 115 -2.98 0.98 13.32
C ARG A 115 -2.16 1.03 12.02
N ILE A 116 -2.86 0.95 10.88
CA ILE A 116 -2.27 1.15 9.56
C ILE A 116 -2.56 2.58 9.12
N VAL A 117 -1.52 3.24 8.60
CA VAL A 117 -1.53 4.63 8.15
C VAL A 117 -1.25 4.66 6.64
N VAL A 118 -2.07 5.37 5.89
CA VAL A 118 -1.88 5.56 4.45
C VAL A 118 -2.15 7.01 4.07
N GLU A 119 -1.48 7.47 3.01
CA GLU A 119 -1.62 8.83 2.50
C GLU A 119 -1.73 8.84 0.96
N PRO A 120 -2.75 8.17 0.40
CA PRO A 120 -2.94 8.15 -1.05
C PRO A 120 -3.16 9.54 -1.61
N ASP A 121 -2.69 9.75 -2.86
CA ASP A 121 -2.98 10.96 -3.62
C ASP A 121 -4.49 11.24 -3.61
N SER A 122 -4.88 12.50 -3.39
CA SER A 122 -6.28 12.92 -3.30
C SER A 122 -7.09 12.64 -4.58
N GLN A 123 -6.42 12.46 -5.72
CA GLN A 123 -7.04 12.11 -7.00
C GLN A 123 -7.11 10.59 -7.25
N ASN A 124 -6.57 9.76 -6.34
CA ASN A 124 -6.58 8.30 -6.52
C ASN A 124 -7.88 7.68 -5.98
N TYR A 125 -9.00 7.99 -6.61
CA TYR A 125 -10.34 7.54 -6.17
C TYR A 125 -10.48 6.01 -6.07
N LYS A 126 -9.68 5.25 -6.84
CA LYS A 126 -9.73 3.78 -6.80
C LYS A 126 -9.23 3.23 -5.46
N ILE A 127 -8.11 3.78 -4.96
CA ILE A 127 -7.59 3.35 -3.66
C ILE A 127 -8.45 3.89 -2.51
N HIS A 128 -9.05 5.09 -2.65
CA HIS A 128 -9.98 5.62 -1.65
C HIS A 128 -11.16 4.67 -1.42
N ALA A 129 -11.76 4.15 -2.49
CA ALA A 129 -12.85 3.17 -2.40
C ALA A 129 -12.41 1.85 -1.71
N LEU A 130 -11.18 1.38 -1.97
CA LEU A 130 -10.62 0.20 -1.31
C LEU A 130 -10.36 0.45 0.18
N ASN A 131 -9.77 1.59 0.50
CA ASN A 131 -9.50 2.00 1.88
C ASN A 131 -10.81 2.10 2.68
N GLN A 132 -11.80 2.80 2.16
CA GLN A 132 -13.11 2.91 2.80
C GLN A 132 -13.73 1.53 3.04
N ARG A 133 -13.66 0.65 2.03
CA ARG A 133 -14.17 -0.73 2.15
C ARG A 133 -13.44 -1.54 3.20
N ALA A 134 -12.18 -1.24 3.49
CA ALA A 134 -11.40 -1.91 4.54
C ALA A 134 -11.59 -1.30 5.93
N GLY A 135 -12.32 -0.18 6.05
CA GLY A 135 -12.54 0.49 7.32
C GLY A 135 -11.55 1.62 7.62
N PHE A 136 -10.79 2.09 6.62
CA PHE A 136 -10.00 3.30 6.82
C PHE A 136 -10.90 4.53 6.95
N LEU A 137 -10.58 5.37 7.91
CA LEU A 137 -11.20 6.66 8.13
C LEU A 137 -10.26 7.78 7.65
N VAL A 138 -10.82 8.73 6.91
CA VAL A 138 -10.08 9.92 6.49
C VAL A 138 -9.99 10.87 7.68
N GLU A 139 -8.77 11.19 8.09
CA GLU A 139 -8.51 12.18 9.15
C GLU A 139 -8.55 13.60 8.60
N LYS A 140 -7.74 13.85 7.57
CA LYS A 140 -7.63 15.17 6.91
C LYS A 140 -6.89 15.09 5.59
N GLN A 141 -6.99 16.15 4.81
CA GLN A 141 -6.12 16.37 3.66
C GLN A 141 -4.78 16.97 4.14
N ILE A 142 -3.68 16.50 3.58
CA ILE A 142 -2.32 16.96 3.87
C ILE A 142 -1.58 17.31 2.58
N ARG A 143 -0.57 18.15 2.68
CA ARG A 143 0.34 18.46 1.59
C ARG A 143 1.68 17.79 1.84
N LEU A 144 2.03 16.84 0.99
CA LEU A 144 3.36 16.23 0.93
C LEU A 144 4.19 16.91 -0.17
N PRO A 145 5.52 16.76 -0.17
CA PRO A 145 6.37 17.40 -1.17
C PRO A 145 5.96 17.11 -2.62
N GLU A 146 5.52 15.87 -2.89
CA GLU A 146 5.21 15.38 -4.23
C GLU A 146 3.71 15.36 -4.58
N LYS A 147 2.80 15.46 -3.57
CA LYS A 147 1.36 15.27 -3.79
C LYS A 147 0.50 15.97 -2.73
N SER A 148 -0.75 16.23 -3.08
CA SER A 148 -1.83 16.44 -2.12
C SER A 148 -2.44 15.08 -1.78
N ALA A 149 -2.53 14.72 -0.51
CA ALA A 149 -2.91 13.39 -0.06
C ALA A 149 -4.03 13.43 0.99
N LEU A 150 -4.78 12.34 1.11
CA LEU A 150 -5.69 12.11 2.23
C LEU A 150 -4.99 11.25 3.27
N LEU A 151 -4.73 11.81 4.46
CA LEU A 151 -4.25 11.05 5.60
C LEU A 151 -5.38 10.18 6.13
N CYS A 152 -5.17 8.87 6.13
CA CYS A 152 -6.18 7.91 6.53
C CYS A 152 -5.61 6.91 7.54
N PHE A 153 -6.44 6.53 8.49
CA PHE A 153 -6.11 5.53 9.53
C PHE A 153 -7.09 4.36 9.49
N CYS A 154 -6.58 3.16 9.77
CA CYS A 154 -7.38 1.98 10.02
C CYS A 154 -6.80 1.25 11.22
N THR A 155 -7.54 1.21 12.33
CA THR A 155 -7.13 0.38 13.46
C THR A 155 -7.44 -1.09 13.20
N ARG A 156 -6.77 -1.98 13.91
CA ARG A 156 -7.09 -3.42 13.91
C ARG A 156 -8.56 -3.67 14.18
N ASN A 157 -9.12 -2.98 15.17
CA ASN A 157 -10.51 -3.12 15.55
C ASN A 157 -11.46 -2.69 14.43
N ASP A 158 -11.23 -1.51 13.84
CA ASP A 158 -12.05 -0.98 12.74
C ASP A 158 -12.05 -1.94 11.54
N TYR A 159 -10.88 -2.48 11.20
CA TYR A 159 -10.75 -3.43 10.10
C TYR A 159 -11.60 -4.68 10.33
N TYR A 160 -11.42 -5.36 11.47
CA TYR A 160 -12.14 -6.61 11.72
C TYR A 160 -13.64 -6.42 11.93
N GLN A 161 -14.07 -5.33 12.55
CA GLN A 161 -15.49 -4.98 12.66
C GLN A 161 -16.10 -4.76 11.27
N ASN A 162 -15.44 -3.97 10.40
CA ASN A 162 -15.92 -3.65 9.07
C ASN A 162 -16.01 -4.90 8.17
N ILE A 163 -15.01 -5.80 8.23
CA ILE A 163 -15.02 -7.06 7.48
C ILE A 163 -16.13 -8.00 7.97
N SER A 164 -16.39 -8.05 9.26
CA SER A 164 -17.46 -8.87 9.84
C SER A 164 -18.84 -8.36 9.43
N ALA A 165 -19.07 -7.06 9.48
CA ALA A 165 -20.32 -6.43 9.05
C ALA A 165 -20.62 -6.68 7.55
N THR A 166 -19.58 -6.62 6.70
CA THR A 166 -19.70 -6.87 5.26
C THR A 166 -20.11 -8.34 4.97
N ARG A 167 -19.72 -9.30 5.81
CA ARG A 167 -20.11 -10.71 5.66
C ARG A 167 -21.59 -10.94 6.02
N CYS A 168 -22.12 -10.25 7.02
CA CYS A 168 -23.52 -10.39 7.44
C CYS A 168 -24.51 -9.83 6.41
N ASN A 169 -24.10 -8.83 5.61
CA ASN A 169 -24.94 -8.19 4.59
C ASN A 169 -24.91 -8.92 3.23
N ALA A 170 -24.15 -10.01 3.10
CA ALA A 170 -24.00 -10.79 1.85
C ALA A 170 -24.81 -12.12 1.87
N ILE A 171 -25.70 -12.29 2.86
CA ILE A 171 -26.70 -13.38 2.99
C ILE A 171 -28.07 -12.77 2.72
#